data_fe1eadd734d580557d5c5f7828a452ad
#
_entry.id   fe1eadd734d580557d5c5f7828a452ad
#
_cell.length_a   1.000
_cell.length_b   1.000
_cell.length_c   1.000
_cell.angle_alpha   90.00
_cell.angle_beta   90.00
_cell.angle_gamma   90.00
#
_symmetry.space_group_name_H-M   'P 1'
#
loop_
_entity.id
_entity.type
_entity.pdbx_description
1 polymer ?
#
loop_
_entity_poly.entity_id
_entity_poly.type
_entity_poly.pdbx_seq_one_letter_code
_entity_poly.pdbx_strand_id
1 'polypeptide(L)' 'MSEEETAQLKGRLAALKSEHRDLDEVIARVSEGGVYDQLMMQRLKKRKLALKDQIAKLESQLVPDIIA' A
#
# COMPACT_ATOMS: atom_id res chain seq x y z
N MET A 1 23.00 -0.84 6.03
CA MET A 1 22.12 0.29 5.70
C MET A 1 22.35 1.39 6.70
N SER A 2 22.52 2.62 6.22
CA SER A 2 22.75 3.73 7.12
C SER A 2 21.47 4.18 7.80
N GLU A 3 21.61 4.94 8.88
CA GLU A 3 20.44 5.47 9.58
C GLU A 3 19.60 6.36 8.67
N GLU A 4 20.27 7.12 7.82
CA GLU A 4 19.60 8.01 6.89
C GLU A 4 18.77 7.24 5.89
N GLU A 5 19.34 6.19 5.33
CA GLU A 5 18.62 5.35 4.40
C GLU A 5 17.44 4.66 5.05
N THR A 6 17.63 4.20 6.28
CA THR A 6 16.56 3.57 7.05
C THR A 6 15.43 4.56 7.30
N ALA A 7 15.76 5.79 7.66
CA ALA A 7 14.75 6.82 7.89
C ALA A 7 13.96 7.13 6.61
N GLN A 8 14.64 7.20 5.47
CA GLN A 8 13.99 7.43 4.20
C GLN A 8 13.04 6.31 3.83
N LEU A 9 13.47 5.07 4.05
CA LEU A 9 12.63 3.91 3.76
C LEU A 9 11.40 3.86 4.67
N LYS A 10 11.58 4.20 5.93
CA LYS A 10 10.45 4.25 6.87
C LYS A 10 9.44 5.32 6.47
N GLY A 11 9.93 6.49 6.04
CA GLY A 11 9.05 7.54 5.55
C GLY A 11 8.28 7.14 4.33
N ARG A 12 8.96 6.48 3.40
CA ARG A 12 8.31 5.99 2.19
C ARG A 12 7.27 4.92 2.51
N LEU A 13 7.61 4.03 3.43
CA LEU A 13 6.69 2.98 3.86
C LEU A 13 5.43 3.59 4.49
N ALA A 14 5.59 4.58 5.34
CA ALA A 14 4.46 5.26 5.96
C ALA A 14 3.55 5.91 4.89
N ALA A 15 4.16 6.54 3.89
CA ALA A 15 3.40 7.16 2.80
C ALA A 15 2.63 6.11 2.01
N LEU A 16 3.26 4.98 1.70
CA LEU A 16 2.60 3.92 0.96
C LEU A 16 1.45 3.30 1.76
N LYS A 17 1.63 3.14 3.04
CA LYS A 17 0.56 2.62 3.91
C LYS A 17 -0.62 3.57 3.95
N SER A 18 -0.36 4.87 3.99
CA SER A 18 -1.41 5.87 3.97
C SER A 18 -2.18 5.83 2.66
N GLU A 19 -1.47 5.74 1.53
CA GLU A 19 -2.12 5.63 0.23
C GLU A 19 -2.96 4.35 0.13
N HIS A 20 -2.44 3.26 0.64
CA HIS A 20 -3.15 1.98 0.62
C HIS A 20 -4.46 2.09 1.40
N ARG A 21 -4.39 2.71 2.56
CA ARG A 21 -5.55 2.90 3.41
C ARG A 21 -6.60 3.79 2.75
N ASP A 22 -6.16 4.90 2.15
CA ASP A 22 -7.06 5.81 1.46
C ASP A 22 -7.74 5.11 0.29
N LEU A 23 -7.00 4.32 -0.44
CA LEU A 23 -7.52 3.59 -1.57
C LEU A 23 -8.54 2.54 -1.14
N ASP A 24 -8.28 1.88 -0.02
CA ASP A 24 -9.20 0.92 0.56
C ASP A 24 -10.53 1.59 0.89
N GLU A 25 -10.49 2.79 1.45
CA GLU A 25 -11.69 3.57 1.76
C GLU A 25 -12.44 3.97 0.50
N VAL A 26 -11.73 4.37 -0.54
CA VAL A 26 -12.34 4.72 -1.82
C VAL A 26 -13.04 3.52 -2.42
N ILE A 27 -12.41 2.37 -2.40
CA ILE A 27 -12.99 1.13 -2.91
C ILE A 27 -14.26 0.79 -2.16
N ALA A 28 -14.23 0.91 -0.83
CA ALA A 28 -15.40 0.62 0.00
C ALA A 28 -16.56 1.55 -0.35
N ARG A 29 -16.29 2.84 -0.51
CA ARG A 29 -17.34 3.81 -0.86
C ARG A 29 -17.92 3.56 -2.23
N VAL A 30 -17.08 3.25 -3.21
CA VAL A 30 -17.54 2.97 -4.56
C VAL A 30 -18.42 1.72 -4.56
N SER A 31 -18.02 0.71 -3.79
CA SER A 31 -18.82 -0.52 -3.67
C SER A 31 -20.17 -0.28 -3.01
N GLU A 32 -20.22 0.59 -2.02
CA GLU A 32 -21.45 0.90 -1.31
C GLU A 32 -22.44 1.71 -2.14
N GLY A 33 -21.95 2.41 -3.14
CA GLY A 33 -22.77 3.25 -3.99
C GLY A 33 -23.79 2.50 -4.82
N GLY A 34 -23.68 1.19 -4.91
CA GLY A 34 -24.65 0.36 -5.64
C GLY A 34 -24.49 0.41 -7.16
N VAL A 35 -24.04 1.51 -7.68
CA VAL A 35 -23.76 1.65 -9.11
C VAL A 35 -22.33 2.10 -9.22
N TYR A 36 -21.49 1.30 -9.83
CA TYR A 36 -20.11 1.65 -10.02
C TYR A 36 -19.60 1.11 -11.35
N ASP A 37 -18.56 1.77 -11.85
CA ASP A 37 -17.90 1.38 -13.07
C ASP A 37 -16.94 0.23 -12.75
N GLN A 38 -17.18 -0.92 -13.34
CA GLN A 38 -16.35 -2.10 -13.12
C GLN A 38 -14.90 -1.86 -13.53
N LEU A 39 -14.71 -1.12 -14.61
CA LEU A 39 -13.37 -0.83 -15.07
C LEU A 39 -12.61 0.02 -14.04
N MET A 40 -13.29 1.01 -13.49
CA MET A 40 -12.71 1.85 -12.44
C MET A 40 -12.38 1.01 -11.22
N MET A 41 -13.28 0.11 -10.82
CA MET A 41 -13.07 -0.76 -9.68
C MET A 41 -11.86 -1.67 -9.91
N GLN A 42 -11.71 -2.22 -11.09
CA GLN A 42 -10.56 -3.05 -11.42
C GLN A 42 -9.26 -2.27 -11.31
N ARG A 43 -9.26 -1.02 -11.79
CA ARG A 43 -8.08 -0.16 -11.69
C ARG A 43 -7.72 0.14 -10.24
N LEU A 44 -8.72 0.41 -9.42
CA LEU A 44 -8.52 0.69 -8.00
C LEU A 44 -7.94 -0.52 -7.27
N LYS A 45 -8.50 -1.69 -7.56
CA LYS A 45 -8.02 -2.93 -6.94
C LYS A 45 -6.61 -3.27 -7.39
N LYS A 46 -6.30 -3.04 -8.65
CA LYS A 46 -4.97 -3.27 -9.17
C LYS A 46 -3.96 -2.35 -8.50
N ARG A 47 -4.31 -1.08 -8.34
CA ARG A 47 -3.48 -0.11 -7.64
C ARG A 47 -3.24 -0.53 -6.20
N LYS A 48 -4.29 -0.99 -5.53
CA LYS A 48 -4.20 -1.46 -4.15
C LYS A 48 -3.23 -2.62 -4.03
N LEU A 49 -3.30 -3.57 -4.93
CA LEU A 49 -2.40 -4.71 -4.92
C LEU A 49 -0.95 -4.29 -5.19
N ALA A 50 -0.74 -3.33 -6.09
CA ALA A 50 0.59 -2.81 -6.35
C ALA A 50 1.17 -2.14 -5.11
N LEU A 51 0.37 -1.35 -4.41
CA LEU A 51 0.81 -0.70 -3.17
C LEU A 51 1.14 -1.73 -2.09
N LYS A 52 0.30 -2.73 -1.96
CA LYS A 52 0.52 -3.80 -0.99
C LYS A 52 1.85 -4.51 -1.26
N ASP A 53 2.14 -4.77 -2.52
CA ASP A 53 3.37 -5.41 -2.91
C ASP A 53 4.58 -4.54 -2.58
N GLN A 54 4.52 -3.25 -2.86
CA GLN A 54 5.58 -2.32 -2.52
C GLN A 54 5.79 -2.21 -1.02
N ILE A 55 4.70 -2.18 -0.25
CA ILE A 55 4.77 -2.15 1.20
C ILE A 55 5.49 -3.40 1.73
N ALA A 56 5.13 -4.55 1.22
CA ALA A 56 5.74 -5.81 1.64
C ALA A 56 7.24 -5.82 1.34
N LYS A 57 7.63 -5.32 0.18
CA LYS A 57 9.04 -5.24 -0.18
C LYS A 57 9.83 -4.32 0.73
N LEU A 58 9.27 -3.15 1.06
CA LEU A 58 9.93 -2.22 1.96
C LEU A 58 10.01 -2.77 3.38
N GLU A 59 8.97 -3.40 3.84
CA GLU A 59 8.98 -4.03 5.15
C GLU A 59 10.03 -5.12 5.24
N SER A 60 10.18 -5.87 4.18
CA SER A 60 11.20 -6.90 4.12
C SER A 60 12.61 -6.32 4.20
N GLN A 61 12.84 -5.13 3.64
CA GLN A 61 14.13 -4.47 3.73
C GLN A 61 14.40 -3.87 5.10
N LEU A 62 13.37 -3.40 5.77
CA LEU A 62 13.50 -2.73 7.05
C LEU A 62 13.55 -3.67 8.23
N VAL A 63 12.86 -4.80 8.12
CA VAL A 63 12.84 -5.77 9.18
C VAL A 63 14.02 -6.70 9.00
N PRO A 64 14.93 -6.78 9.96
CA PRO A 64 16.05 -7.69 9.83
C PRO A 64 15.49 -9.09 9.79
N ASP A 65 16.21 -9.92 9.15
CA ASP A 65 15.85 -11.26 8.92
C ASP A 65 15.47 -11.98 10.17
N ILE A 66 14.24 -11.94 10.49
CA ILE A 66 13.80 -12.57 11.68
C ILE A 66 13.20 -13.84 11.31
N ILE A 67 13.93 -14.76 11.04
CA ILE A 67 13.33 -15.94 10.71
C ILE A 67 13.01 -16.72 11.87
N ALA A 68 11.85 -16.97 12.00
CA ALA A 68 11.46 -17.83 13.06
C ALA A 68 11.91 -19.27 12.78
#